data_4bac17b7d851749992fa47d421a57b0c
#
_entry.id   4bac17b7d851749992fa47d421a57b0c
#
_cell.length_a   1.000
_cell.length_b   1.000
_cell.length_c   1.000
_cell.angle_alpha   90.00
_cell.angle_beta   90.00
_cell.angle_gamma   90.00
#
_symmetry.space_group_name_H-M   'P 1'
#
loop_
_entity.id
_entity.type
_entity.pdbx_description
1 polymer ?
#
loop_
_entity_poly.entity_id
_entity_poly.type
_entity_poly.pdbx_seq_one_letter_code
_entity_poly.pdbx_strand_id
1 'polypeptide(L)'
;MPIIDDLLHIIHNTASEIPTFDQRLGPGADKGNGATKFFVKKVNEIAAERWPNQVQQNFRAVPNTRMDFDLYVPSECTAIEIALSLRNSVSEYEKDIFKALLAQSAGLPLKRLILIGKNDSVRIRNMPASVAIRNWAWEKHSLKIEVHEIAAAASVTMADDAPGEED
;
A
#
# COMPACT_ATOMS: atom_id res chain seq x y z
N MET A 1 -17.29 10.59 7.10
CA MET A 1 -16.49 10.09 5.96
C MET A 1 -16.09 8.68 6.29
N PRO A 2 -16.07 7.72 5.36
CA PRO A 2 -15.57 6.38 5.61
C PRO A 2 -14.10 6.43 6.08
N ILE A 3 -13.73 5.55 7.01
CA ILE A 3 -12.35 5.50 7.56
C ILE A 3 -11.34 5.24 6.45
N ILE A 4 -11.69 4.40 5.48
CA ILE A 4 -10.80 4.05 4.37
C ILE A 4 -10.42 5.26 3.52
N ASP A 5 -11.34 6.15 3.21
CA ASP A 5 -11.07 7.34 2.39
C ASP A 5 -10.09 8.29 3.11
N ASP A 6 -10.32 8.51 4.41
CA ASP A 6 -9.42 9.29 5.26
C ASP A 6 -8.03 8.63 5.38
N LEU A 7 -8.00 7.31 5.52
CA LEU A 7 -6.77 6.54 5.66
C LEU A 7 -5.94 6.56 4.37
N LEU A 8 -6.58 6.45 3.21
CA LEU A 8 -5.92 6.60 1.92
C LEU A 8 -5.33 8.02 1.77
N HIS A 9 -6.07 9.04 2.19
CA HIS A 9 -5.56 10.42 2.18
C HIS A 9 -4.33 10.58 3.08
N ILE A 10 -4.34 10.02 4.28
CA ILE A 10 -3.18 10.01 5.19
C ILE A 10 -2.00 9.28 4.57
N ILE A 11 -2.22 8.13 3.96
CA ILE A 11 -1.16 7.36 3.30
C ILE A 11 -0.49 8.20 2.21
N HIS A 12 -1.27 8.87 1.36
CA HIS A 12 -0.73 9.75 0.33
C HIS A 12 0.03 10.96 0.91
N ASN A 13 -0.52 11.61 1.92
CA ASN A 13 0.13 12.76 2.56
C ASN A 13 1.43 12.37 3.26
N THR A 14 1.42 11.25 4.00
CA THR A 14 2.63 10.72 4.67
C THR A 14 3.76 10.46 3.67
N ALA A 15 3.44 9.99 2.47
CA ALA A 15 4.43 9.78 1.42
C ALA A 15 5.07 11.11 0.97
N SER A 16 4.28 12.17 0.83
CA SER A 16 4.77 13.50 0.42
C SER A 16 5.60 14.21 1.51
N GLU A 17 5.38 13.88 2.77
CA GLU A 17 6.09 14.46 3.91
C GLU A 17 7.49 13.83 4.16
N ILE A 18 7.83 12.73 3.49
CA ILE A 18 9.12 12.07 3.66
C ILE A 18 10.11 12.59 2.62
N PRO A 19 11.02 13.52 2.94
CA PRO A 19 11.87 14.25 1.96
C PRO A 19 12.77 13.35 1.12
N THR A 20 13.06 12.14 1.59
CA THR A 20 13.94 11.18 0.91
C THR A 20 13.21 9.91 0.52
N PHE A 21 11.89 9.98 0.38
CA PHE A 21 11.06 8.82 0.10
C PHE A 21 11.52 8.06 -1.16
N ASP A 22 11.85 8.80 -2.24
CA ASP A 22 12.33 8.22 -3.48
C ASP A 22 13.80 7.78 -3.41
N GLN A 23 14.64 8.50 -2.71
CA GLN A 23 16.07 8.17 -2.58
C GLN A 23 16.31 6.91 -1.74
N ARG A 24 15.45 6.63 -0.76
CA ARG A 24 15.53 5.43 0.09
C ARG A 24 15.06 4.15 -0.60
N LEU A 25 14.38 4.27 -1.72
CA LEU A 25 13.86 3.16 -2.51
C LEU A 25 14.83 2.69 -3.63
N GLY A 26 16.06 3.18 -3.61
CA GLY A 26 17.10 2.80 -4.57
C GLY A 26 17.38 1.29 -4.60
N PRO A 27 18.00 0.78 -5.67
CA PRO A 27 18.26 -0.64 -5.87
C PRO A 27 19.18 -1.22 -4.77
N GLY A 28 18.73 -2.26 -4.12
CA GLY A 28 19.49 -3.00 -3.08
C GLY A 28 18.56 -3.74 -2.12
N ALA A 29 18.97 -4.95 -1.76
CA ALA A 29 18.16 -5.93 -1.03
C ALA A 29 17.57 -5.41 0.28
N ASP A 30 18.33 -4.63 1.02
CA ASP A 30 17.95 -4.19 2.37
C ASP A 30 17.34 -2.79 2.38
N LYS A 31 17.57 -1.99 1.35
CA LYS A 31 17.13 -0.60 1.29
C LYS A 31 15.63 -0.45 1.01
N GLY A 32 15.07 -1.28 0.13
CA GLY A 32 13.64 -1.24 -0.20
C GLY A 32 12.74 -1.63 0.97
N ASN A 33 13.08 -2.71 1.68
CA ASN A 33 12.31 -3.17 2.84
C ASN A 33 12.36 -2.21 4.01
N GLY A 34 13.51 -1.53 4.22
CA GLY A 34 13.66 -0.54 5.28
C GLY A 34 12.74 0.67 5.10
N ALA A 35 12.65 1.19 3.88
CA ALA A 35 11.80 2.33 3.56
C ALA A 35 10.31 1.98 3.68
N THR A 36 9.90 0.82 3.17
CA THR A 36 8.51 0.34 3.32
C THR A 36 8.15 0.16 4.79
N LYS A 37 9.01 -0.47 5.58
CA LYS A 37 8.78 -0.66 7.02
C LYS A 37 8.65 0.67 7.77
N PHE A 38 9.52 1.63 7.47
CA PHE A 38 9.46 2.97 8.07
C PHE A 38 8.15 3.67 7.72
N PHE A 39 7.75 3.62 6.47
CA PHE A 39 6.51 4.21 5.99
C PHE A 39 5.28 3.58 6.64
N VAL A 40 5.18 2.25 6.60
CA VAL A 40 4.09 1.49 7.23
C VAL A 40 4.01 1.78 8.72
N LYS A 41 5.16 1.83 9.42
CA LYS A 41 5.21 2.20 10.84
C LYS A 41 4.60 3.59 11.08
N LYS A 42 4.97 4.60 10.26
CA LYS A 42 4.44 5.95 10.39
C LYS A 42 2.93 6.01 10.14
N VAL A 43 2.44 5.32 9.11
CA VAL A 43 1.00 5.20 8.83
C VAL A 43 0.27 4.52 9.99
N ASN A 44 0.84 3.46 10.55
CA ASN A 44 0.29 2.75 11.69
C ASN A 44 0.18 3.63 12.94
N GLU A 45 1.19 4.44 13.23
CA GLU A 45 1.19 5.39 14.36
C GLU A 45 0.04 6.39 14.22
N ILE A 46 -0.12 6.99 13.05
CA ILE A 46 -1.21 7.93 12.76
C ILE A 46 -2.59 7.24 12.86
N ALA A 47 -2.70 6.05 12.29
CA ALA A 47 -3.94 5.28 12.34
C ALA A 47 -4.33 4.88 13.77
N ALA A 48 -3.36 4.52 14.61
CA ALA A 48 -3.58 4.18 16.02
C ALA A 48 -4.09 5.38 16.84
N GLU A 49 -3.53 6.56 16.56
CA GLU A 49 -3.93 7.79 17.23
C GLU A 49 -5.33 8.24 16.81
N ARG A 50 -5.61 8.20 15.50
CA ARG A 50 -6.84 8.77 14.94
C ARG A 50 -8.06 7.84 15.07
N TRP A 51 -7.86 6.52 14.97
CA TRP A 51 -8.92 5.51 15.05
C TRP A 51 -8.59 4.36 16.00
N PRO A 52 -8.43 4.65 17.30
CA PRO A 52 -8.11 3.61 18.27
C PRO A 52 -9.19 2.53 18.25
N ASN A 53 -8.78 1.27 18.11
CA ASN A 53 -9.63 0.08 18.03
C ASN A 53 -10.51 -0.06 16.77
N GLN A 54 -10.52 0.90 15.84
CA GLN A 54 -11.28 0.82 14.61
C GLN A 54 -10.41 0.40 13.41
N VAL A 55 -9.10 0.69 13.47
CA VAL A 55 -8.09 0.26 12.50
C VAL A 55 -7.13 -0.69 13.20
N GLN A 56 -7.07 -1.92 12.74
CA GLN A 56 -6.18 -2.95 13.27
C GLN A 56 -4.90 -3.00 12.42
N GLN A 57 -3.76 -2.87 13.08
CA GLN A 57 -2.44 -2.85 12.44
C GLN A 57 -1.80 -4.22 12.54
N ASN A 58 -1.00 -4.59 11.54
CA ASN A 58 -0.34 -5.90 11.45
C ASN A 58 -1.33 -7.04 11.78
N PHE A 59 -2.53 -6.93 11.19
CA PHE A 59 -3.65 -7.80 11.51
C PHE A 59 -3.41 -9.22 10.99
N ARG A 60 -3.42 -10.21 11.90
CA ARG A 60 -3.28 -11.62 11.55
C ARG A 60 -4.47 -12.09 10.71
N ALA A 61 -4.28 -12.16 9.38
CA ALA A 61 -5.33 -12.48 8.42
C ALA A 61 -5.81 -13.92 8.53
N VAL A 62 -4.89 -14.86 8.80
CA VAL A 62 -5.17 -16.29 8.91
C VAL A 62 -4.58 -16.81 10.22
N PRO A 63 -5.40 -17.39 11.12
CA PRO A 63 -4.92 -17.93 12.40
C PRO A 63 -3.77 -18.93 12.22
N ASN A 64 -2.84 -18.93 13.17
CA ASN A 64 -1.69 -19.85 13.19
C ASN A 64 -0.72 -19.75 11.98
N THR A 65 -0.78 -18.65 11.23
CA THR A 65 0.14 -18.36 10.12
C THR A 65 0.94 -17.09 10.39
N ARG A 66 1.82 -16.71 9.44
CA ARG A 66 2.48 -15.40 9.41
C ARG A 66 1.92 -14.50 8.30
N MET A 67 0.65 -14.69 7.99
CA MET A 67 -0.06 -13.92 6.98
C MET A 67 -0.79 -12.77 7.66
N ASP A 68 -0.13 -11.63 7.70
CA ASP A 68 -0.65 -10.41 8.33
C ASP A 68 -0.97 -9.38 7.24
N PHE A 69 -2.08 -8.64 7.39
CA PHE A 69 -2.32 -7.41 6.63
C PHE A 69 -1.65 -6.24 7.34
N ASP A 70 -1.12 -5.28 6.59
CA ASP A 70 -0.57 -4.06 7.18
C ASP A 70 -1.63 -3.32 8.00
N LEU A 71 -2.84 -3.19 7.42
CA LEU A 71 -4.00 -2.58 8.07
C LEU A 71 -5.28 -3.36 7.75
N TYR A 72 -6.19 -3.42 8.72
CA TYR A 72 -7.54 -3.95 8.54
C TYR A 72 -8.58 -3.05 9.22
N VAL A 73 -9.65 -2.72 8.51
CA VAL A 73 -10.78 -1.91 8.99
C VAL A 73 -12.02 -2.79 9.07
N PRO A 74 -12.36 -3.34 10.26
CA PRO A 74 -13.47 -4.30 10.41
C PRO A 74 -14.82 -3.74 9.99
N SER A 75 -15.13 -2.48 10.34
CA SER A 75 -16.40 -1.83 10.01
C SER A 75 -16.65 -1.71 8.51
N GLU A 76 -15.59 -1.69 7.69
CA GLU A 76 -15.68 -1.60 6.23
C GLU A 76 -15.26 -2.90 5.54
N CYS A 77 -14.98 -3.97 6.31
CA CYS A 77 -14.52 -5.27 5.80
C CYS A 77 -13.36 -5.12 4.79
N THR A 78 -12.43 -4.21 5.06
CA THR A 78 -11.37 -3.80 4.12
C THR A 78 -10.00 -4.03 4.72
N ALA A 79 -9.11 -4.67 3.95
CA ALA A 79 -7.69 -4.80 4.24
C ALA A 79 -6.85 -3.92 3.31
N ILE A 80 -5.71 -3.45 3.80
CA ILE A 80 -4.74 -2.67 3.04
C ILE A 80 -3.36 -3.33 3.16
N GLU A 81 -2.69 -3.46 2.03
CA GLU A 81 -1.31 -3.88 1.88
C GLU A 81 -0.49 -2.78 1.24
N ILE A 82 0.63 -2.45 1.85
CA ILE A 82 1.52 -1.37 1.41
C ILE A 82 2.85 -1.98 0.97
N ALA A 83 3.10 -1.99 -0.34
CA ALA A 83 4.31 -2.53 -0.92
C ALA A 83 4.93 -1.54 -1.89
N LEU A 84 5.80 -0.68 -1.36
CA LEU A 84 6.38 0.44 -2.11
C LEU A 84 7.45 -0.01 -3.11
N SER A 85 8.17 -1.07 -2.79
CA SER A 85 9.24 -1.61 -3.63
C SER A 85 9.16 -3.13 -3.63
N LEU A 86 8.77 -3.70 -4.75
CA LEU A 86 8.64 -5.14 -4.92
C LEU A 86 9.79 -5.68 -5.80
N ARG A 87 10.56 -6.63 -5.27
CA ARG A 87 11.58 -7.34 -6.05
C ARG A 87 10.97 -8.26 -7.10
N ASN A 88 9.88 -8.92 -6.73
CA ASN A 88 9.09 -9.76 -7.61
C ASN A 88 7.62 -9.37 -7.47
N SER A 89 7.26 -8.31 -8.16
CA SER A 89 5.96 -7.66 -8.05
C SER A 89 4.80 -8.58 -8.45
N VAL A 90 5.00 -9.56 -9.33
CA VAL A 90 3.95 -10.51 -9.71
C VAL A 90 3.67 -11.46 -8.55
N SER A 91 4.69 -12.13 -8.01
CA SER A 91 4.50 -13.09 -6.92
C SER A 91 4.00 -12.43 -5.63
N GLU A 92 4.43 -11.22 -5.32
CA GLU A 92 3.92 -10.49 -4.15
C GLU A 92 2.45 -10.11 -4.33
N TYR A 93 2.06 -9.70 -5.53
CA TYR A 93 0.68 -9.42 -5.87
C TYR A 93 -0.22 -10.65 -5.71
N GLU A 94 0.21 -11.79 -6.28
CA GLU A 94 -0.53 -13.06 -6.19
C GLU A 94 -0.61 -13.56 -4.74
N LYS A 95 0.49 -13.41 -3.98
CA LYS A 95 0.55 -13.76 -2.56
C LYS A 95 -0.45 -12.96 -1.72
N ASP A 96 -0.57 -11.65 -1.97
CA ASP A 96 -1.49 -10.79 -1.22
C ASP A 96 -2.95 -11.13 -1.52
N ILE A 97 -3.28 -11.45 -2.77
CA ILE A 97 -4.61 -11.92 -3.14
C ILE A 97 -4.90 -13.29 -2.50
N PHE A 98 -3.94 -14.22 -2.58
CA PHE A 98 -4.09 -15.55 -1.97
C PHE A 98 -4.30 -15.44 -0.46
N LYS A 99 -3.55 -14.56 0.23
CA LYS A 99 -3.73 -14.26 1.65
C LYS A 99 -5.17 -13.77 1.94
N ALA A 100 -5.69 -12.88 1.12
CA ALA A 100 -7.05 -12.36 1.28
C ALA A 100 -8.12 -13.44 1.10
N LEU A 101 -7.95 -14.33 0.12
CA LEU A 101 -8.86 -15.45 -0.10
C LEU A 101 -8.80 -16.49 1.02
N LEU A 102 -7.61 -16.77 1.55
CA LEU A 102 -7.45 -17.63 2.73
C LEU A 102 -8.11 -17.02 3.97
N ALA A 103 -7.98 -15.71 4.15
CA ALA A 103 -8.64 -15.00 5.25
C ALA A 103 -10.16 -15.12 5.16
N GLN A 104 -10.74 -14.96 3.97
CA GLN A 104 -12.18 -15.23 3.75
C GLN A 104 -12.56 -16.68 4.07
N SER A 105 -11.76 -17.65 3.62
CA SER A 105 -11.97 -19.07 3.93
C SER A 105 -11.88 -19.38 5.42
N ALA A 106 -11.09 -18.62 6.16
CA ALA A 106 -10.98 -18.71 7.61
C ALA A 106 -12.10 -17.97 8.37
N GLY A 107 -13.07 -17.38 7.64
CA GLY A 107 -14.24 -16.73 8.21
C GLY A 107 -14.10 -15.21 8.40
N LEU A 108 -13.00 -14.58 7.94
CA LEU A 108 -12.90 -13.13 7.96
C LEU A 108 -13.88 -12.53 6.95
N PRO A 109 -14.76 -11.58 7.35
CA PRO A 109 -15.74 -10.98 6.44
C PRO A 109 -15.09 -9.93 5.50
N LEU A 110 -14.02 -10.32 4.83
CA LEU A 110 -13.26 -9.44 3.94
C LEU A 110 -14.01 -9.24 2.62
N LYS A 111 -14.26 -8.00 2.24
CA LYS A 111 -14.93 -7.62 0.99
C LYS A 111 -14.05 -6.82 0.05
N ARG A 112 -13.02 -6.17 0.59
CA ARG A 112 -12.16 -5.26 -0.16
C ARG A 112 -10.71 -5.45 0.24
N LEU A 113 -9.83 -5.54 -0.76
CA LEU A 113 -8.38 -5.53 -0.60
C LEU A 113 -7.83 -4.35 -1.38
N ILE A 114 -7.11 -3.46 -0.69
CA ILE A 114 -6.44 -2.31 -1.29
C ILE A 114 -4.95 -2.58 -1.30
N LEU A 115 -4.37 -2.52 -2.49
CA LEU A 115 -2.94 -2.70 -2.72
C LEU A 115 -2.31 -1.36 -3.06
N ILE A 116 -1.44 -0.88 -2.20
CA ILE A 116 -0.76 0.41 -2.36
C ILE A 116 0.67 0.19 -2.81
N GLY A 117 1.09 0.89 -3.85
CA GLY A 117 2.43 0.75 -4.41
C GLY A 117 2.91 1.98 -5.14
N LYS A 118 4.14 1.91 -5.66
CA LYS A 118 4.73 2.91 -6.56
C LYS A 118 4.70 2.45 -8.01
N ASN A 119 4.97 3.38 -8.93
CA ASN A 119 4.97 3.28 -10.39
C ASN A 119 5.06 1.85 -10.98
N ASP A 120 6.20 1.18 -10.83
CA ASP A 120 6.41 -0.14 -11.45
C ASP A 120 5.50 -1.22 -10.87
N SER A 121 5.24 -1.18 -9.57
CA SER A 121 4.34 -2.13 -8.93
C SER A 121 2.89 -1.94 -9.38
N VAL A 122 2.46 -0.70 -9.57
CA VAL A 122 1.14 -0.37 -10.10
C VAL A 122 1.01 -0.78 -11.56
N ARG A 123 2.02 -0.51 -12.38
CA ARG A 123 2.05 -0.95 -13.78
C ARG A 123 1.88 -2.46 -13.90
N ILE A 124 2.62 -3.26 -13.14
CA ILE A 124 2.53 -4.71 -13.17
C ILE A 124 1.17 -5.21 -12.69
N ARG A 125 0.61 -4.62 -11.66
CA ARG A 125 -0.73 -4.95 -11.15
C ARG A 125 -1.85 -4.59 -12.13
N ASN A 126 -1.58 -3.76 -13.11
CA ASN A 126 -2.51 -3.39 -14.18
C ASN A 126 -2.27 -4.13 -15.51
N MET A 127 -1.36 -5.09 -15.56
CA MET A 127 -1.20 -5.96 -16.74
C MET A 127 -2.44 -6.85 -16.93
N PRO A 128 -2.74 -7.28 -18.16
CA PRO A 128 -3.95 -8.07 -18.47
C PRO A 128 -4.17 -9.30 -17.56
N ALA A 129 -3.09 -10.05 -17.27
CA ALA A 129 -3.16 -11.19 -16.37
C ALA A 129 -3.57 -10.79 -14.95
N SER A 130 -2.99 -9.71 -14.42
CA SER A 130 -3.32 -9.19 -13.08
C SER A 130 -4.76 -8.68 -13.00
N VAL A 131 -5.25 -8.05 -14.07
CA VAL A 131 -6.66 -7.62 -14.18
C VAL A 131 -7.58 -8.84 -14.21
N ALA A 132 -7.23 -9.89 -14.96
CA ALA A 132 -8.02 -11.12 -15.00
C ALA A 132 -8.14 -11.78 -13.62
N ILE A 133 -7.07 -11.80 -12.82
CA ILE A 133 -7.10 -12.32 -11.44
C ILE A 133 -8.07 -11.49 -10.57
N ARG A 134 -8.05 -10.15 -10.67
CA ARG A 134 -8.99 -9.30 -9.92
C ARG A 134 -10.45 -9.56 -10.30
N ASN A 135 -10.73 -9.68 -11.59
CA ASN A 135 -12.07 -9.96 -12.08
C ASN A 135 -12.55 -11.33 -11.56
N TRP A 136 -11.70 -12.35 -11.63
CA TRP A 136 -11.99 -13.67 -11.09
C TRP A 136 -12.25 -13.61 -9.56
N ALA A 137 -11.44 -12.89 -8.80
CA ALA A 137 -11.63 -12.74 -7.36
C ALA A 137 -12.98 -12.08 -7.03
N TRP A 138 -13.36 -11.08 -7.81
CA TRP A 138 -14.68 -10.46 -7.69
C TRP A 138 -15.82 -11.43 -8.01
N GLU A 139 -15.75 -12.09 -9.17
CA GLU A 139 -16.82 -12.98 -9.64
C GLU A 139 -17.02 -14.21 -8.74
N LYS A 140 -15.94 -14.79 -8.24
CA LYS A 140 -15.99 -16.05 -7.48
C LYS A 140 -16.02 -15.88 -5.97
N HIS A 141 -15.48 -14.78 -5.45
CA HIS A 141 -15.30 -14.58 -4.02
C HIS A 141 -15.90 -13.27 -3.51
N SER A 142 -16.53 -12.47 -4.37
CA SER A 142 -17.03 -11.13 -4.03
C SER A 142 -15.98 -10.26 -3.36
N LEU A 143 -14.69 -10.47 -3.72
CA LEU A 143 -13.55 -9.73 -3.22
C LEU A 143 -13.17 -8.63 -4.21
N LYS A 144 -13.47 -7.38 -3.87
CA LYS A 144 -13.03 -6.22 -4.66
C LYS A 144 -11.56 -5.93 -4.38
N ILE A 145 -10.73 -5.95 -5.41
CA ILE A 145 -9.30 -5.63 -5.31
C ILE A 145 -9.02 -4.32 -6.03
N GLU A 146 -8.47 -3.35 -5.30
CA GLU A 146 -8.11 -2.04 -5.81
C GLU A 146 -6.59 -1.85 -5.77
N VAL A 147 -6.06 -1.12 -6.75
CA VAL A 147 -4.63 -0.79 -6.82
C VAL A 147 -4.50 0.73 -6.81
N HIS A 148 -3.81 1.24 -5.80
CA HIS A 148 -3.55 2.66 -5.62
C HIS A 148 -2.06 2.95 -5.79
N GLU A 149 -1.76 4.04 -6.49
CA GLU A 149 -0.40 4.55 -6.65
C GLU A 149 -0.13 5.66 -5.65
N ILE A 150 1.00 5.57 -4.96
CA ILE A 150 1.56 6.72 -4.25
C ILE A 150 2.43 7.49 -5.22
N ALA A 151 1.99 8.68 -5.61
CA ALA A 151 2.80 9.59 -6.40
C ALA A 151 4.02 10.05 -5.57
N ALA A 152 5.18 10.05 -6.22
CA ALA A 152 6.34 10.75 -5.69
C ALA A 152 6.00 12.25 -5.53
N ALA A 153 6.46 12.88 -4.46
CA ALA A 153 6.39 14.33 -4.38
C ALA A 153 7.10 14.90 -5.61
N ALA A 154 6.40 15.75 -6.36
CA ALA A 154 7.03 16.44 -7.47
C ALA A 154 8.28 17.14 -6.93
N SER A 155 9.46 16.79 -7.45
CA SER A 155 10.69 17.51 -7.12
C SER A 155 10.45 18.95 -7.55
N VAL A 156 10.38 19.85 -6.57
CA VAL A 156 10.43 21.28 -6.83
C VAL A 156 11.85 21.52 -7.33
N THR A 157 12.02 21.55 -8.64
CA THR A 157 13.21 22.11 -9.25
C THR A 157 13.20 23.57 -8.86
N MET A 158 13.99 23.91 -7.83
CA MET A 158 14.40 25.29 -7.60
C MET A 158 15.09 25.70 -8.88
N ALA A 159 14.44 26.54 -9.66
CA ALA A 159 15.10 27.24 -10.74
C ALA A 159 16.21 28.06 -10.05
N ASP A 160 17.47 27.71 -10.30
CA ASP A 160 18.60 28.56 -10.02
C ASP A 160 18.43 29.83 -10.86
N ASP A 161 17.87 30.87 -10.24
CA ASP A 161 18.02 32.21 -10.71
C ASP A 161 19.51 32.59 -10.49
N ALA A 162 20.30 32.27 -11.49
CA ALA A 162 21.64 32.81 -11.60
C ALA A 162 21.51 34.35 -11.77
N PRO A 163 22.10 35.13 -10.91
CA PRO A 163 22.15 36.58 -11.13
C PRO A 163 22.99 36.84 -12.37
N GLY A 164 22.40 37.50 -13.38
CA GLY A 164 23.10 37.97 -14.55
C GLY A 164 24.23 38.89 -14.13
N GLU A 165 25.46 38.54 -14.53
CA GLU A 165 26.57 39.48 -14.54
C GLU A 165 26.28 40.52 -15.62
N GLU A 166 26.04 41.76 -15.19
CA GLU A 166 26.11 42.92 -16.05
C GLU A 166 27.57 43.35 -16.18
N ASP A 167 28.11 43.33 -17.39
CA ASP A 167 29.26 44.09 -17.82
C ASP A 167 28.82 45.38 -18.53
#